data_f8d625a26584ef414262fdde90b5d7a9
#
_entry.id   f8d625a26584ef414262fdde90b5d7a9
#
_cell.length_a   1.000
_cell.length_b   1.000
_cell.length_c   1.000
_cell.angle_alpha   90.00
_cell.angle_beta   90.00
_cell.angle_gamma   90.00
#
_symmetry.space_group_name_H-M   'P 1'
#
loop_
_entity.id
_entity.type
_entity.pdbx_description
1 polymer ?
#
loop_
_entity_poly.entity_id
_entity_poly.type
_entity_poly.pdbx_seq_one_letter_code
_entity_poly.pdbx_strand_id
1 'polypeptide(L)'
;IYCNYQLGMTGLFSYFLGYRLGFPVMHSTDNIDPVTRIGKFGLMDYGAYNGRGMIPVPPDAWSRIYKDFTDVQDITSDVFLDSEISFSVSTYSEGGDIYKVSARDDEYFLIENRSNIIKNNNVLNDSDEYTIDEVVYLLNCDSENDNGCNSSIQLELKNLLFPDNIDDTKFYWLDIVTKIFSCSDEDLDCEFIDDNGVIINFPDYDYGLPGSGLLIWHIQEPSESSILSGMNNDLYNKAIHLEEADGMINIGFDDPSPFGSPLPYGWFNDFWFDNNSYYEEGTS
;
A
#
# COMPACT_ATOMS: atom_id res chain seq x y z
N ILE A 1 18.08 25.53 -11.66
CA ILE A 1 18.12 24.11 -11.36
C ILE A 1 16.88 23.85 -10.52
N TYR A 2 15.83 23.38 -11.17
CA TYR A 2 14.64 22.92 -10.44
C TYR A 2 14.97 21.57 -9.82
N CYS A 3 15.00 21.51 -8.49
CA CYS A 3 15.09 20.25 -7.77
C CYS A 3 13.71 19.60 -7.80
N ASN A 4 13.45 18.77 -8.81
CA ASN A 4 12.19 18.02 -8.94
C ASN A 4 12.11 16.82 -7.96
N TYR A 5 12.96 16.78 -6.94
CA TYR A 5 12.98 15.77 -5.90
C TYR A 5 12.45 16.37 -4.60
N GLN A 6 11.16 16.24 -4.37
CA GLN A 6 10.58 16.51 -3.04
C GLN A 6 10.52 15.18 -2.28
N LEU A 7 11.10 15.18 -1.09
CA LEU A 7 10.95 14.12 -0.10
C LEU A 7 10.04 14.63 1.01
N GLY A 8 8.97 13.91 1.29
CA GLY A 8 8.11 14.19 2.43
C GLY A 8 8.80 13.81 3.74
N MET A 9 8.70 14.66 4.73
CA MET A 9 9.19 14.35 6.07
C MET A 9 8.14 13.61 6.92
N THR A 10 6.89 13.57 6.46
CA THR A 10 5.77 12.94 7.17
C THR A 10 6.07 11.49 7.50
N GLY A 11 6.50 10.71 6.51
CA GLY A 11 6.83 9.29 6.72
C GLY A 11 7.98 9.08 7.69
N LEU A 12 9.02 9.92 7.58
CA LEU A 12 10.15 9.86 8.51
C LEU A 12 9.72 10.15 9.95
N PHE A 13 8.92 11.20 10.16
CA PHE A 13 8.42 11.54 11.49
C PHE A 13 7.44 10.49 12.01
N SER A 14 6.57 9.97 11.15
CA SER A 14 5.62 8.90 11.52
C SER A 14 6.36 7.63 11.92
N TYR A 15 7.41 7.24 11.20
CA TYR A 15 8.26 6.10 11.55
C TYR A 15 8.93 6.30 12.93
N PHE A 16 9.56 7.45 13.17
CA PHE A 16 10.20 7.70 14.47
C PHE A 16 9.20 7.82 15.61
N LEU A 17 8.02 8.39 15.35
CA LEU A 17 6.94 8.43 16.34
C LEU A 17 6.46 7.00 16.65
N GLY A 18 6.26 6.18 15.62
CA GLY A 18 5.91 4.76 15.77
C GLY A 18 6.93 4.03 16.64
N TYR A 19 8.21 4.17 16.33
CA TYR A 19 9.29 3.61 17.13
C TYR A 19 9.23 4.10 18.58
N ARG A 20 8.98 5.39 18.80
CA ARG A 20 8.84 5.98 20.15
C ARG A 20 7.63 5.46 20.92
N LEU A 21 6.54 5.15 20.22
CA LEU A 21 5.34 4.51 20.78
C LEU A 21 5.54 3.02 21.04
N GLY A 22 6.68 2.46 20.64
CA GLY A 22 7.06 1.08 20.86
C GLY A 22 6.50 0.11 19.81
N PHE A 23 6.21 0.59 18.59
CA PHE A 23 5.98 -0.30 17.46
C PHE A 23 7.29 -1.01 17.11
N PRO A 24 7.27 -2.33 16.94
CA PRO A 24 8.44 -3.08 16.51
C PRO A 24 8.85 -2.72 15.08
N VAL A 25 10.15 -2.79 14.84
CA VAL A 25 10.72 -2.61 13.50
C VAL A 25 10.45 -3.86 12.66
N MET A 26 9.91 -3.67 11.45
CA MET A 26 9.56 -4.76 10.53
C MET A 26 10.65 -5.08 9.52
N HIS A 27 11.53 -4.13 9.22
CA HIS A 27 12.69 -4.35 8.35
C HIS A 27 13.85 -5.06 9.08
N SER A 28 14.83 -5.56 8.33
CA SER A 28 16.04 -6.12 8.92
C SER A 28 16.88 -5.05 9.61
N THR A 29 17.38 -5.36 10.80
CA THR A 29 18.33 -4.55 11.55
C THR A 29 19.79 -4.96 11.33
N ASP A 30 20.03 -6.04 10.57
CA ASP A 30 21.37 -6.63 10.36
C ASP A 30 22.15 -6.01 9.19
N ASN A 31 21.67 -4.89 8.62
CA ASN A 31 22.27 -4.22 7.46
C ASN A 31 22.47 -5.13 6.23
N ILE A 32 21.60 -6.11 6.05
CA ILE A 32 21.56 -6.96 4.85
C ILE A 32 20.67 -6.26 3.82
N ASP A 33 21.19 -5.94 2.67
CA ASP A 33 20.44 -5.32 1.58
C ASP A 33 19.79 -6.41 0.70
N PRO A 34 18.49 -6.28 0.33
CA PRO A 34 17.55 -5.25 0.76
C PRO A 34 17.13 -5.43 2.23
N VAL A 35 17.03 -4.34 2.94
CA VAL A 35 16.66 -4.37 4.37
C VAL A 35 15.18 -4.60 4.60
N THR A 36 14.31 -4.31 3.62
CA THR A 36 12.85 -4.48 3.72
C THR A 36 12.45 -5.93 3.95
N ARG A 37 11.36 -6.16 4.67
CA ARG A 37 10.82 -7.49 4.97
C ARG A 37 9.32 -7.62 4.74
N ILE A 38 8.60 -6.51 4.87
CA ILE A 38 7.16 -6.42 4.57
C ILE A 38 6.84 -5.33 3.54
N GLY A 39 7.87 -4.72 2.95
CA GLY A 39 7.71 -3.79 1.85
C GLY A 39 6.96 -2.51 2.21
N LYS A 40 6.18 -2.07 1.23
CA LYS A 40 5.37 -0.85 1.29
C LYS A 40 4.11 -0.99 2.16
N PHE A 41 3.83 -2.17 2.69
CA PHE A 41 2.56 -2.49 3.33
C PHE A 41 2.49 -2.14 4.81
N GLY A 42 3.60 -1.72 5.43
CA GLY A 42 3.63 -1.32 6.85
C GLY A 42 4.54 -0.15 7.12
N LEU A 43 4.09 0.75 8.03
CA LEU A 43 4.81 1.95 8.45
C LEU A 43 6.22 1.65 8.97
N MET A 44 6.38 0.56 9.73
CA MET A 44 7.65 0.24 10.39
C MET A 44 8.64 -0.47 9.45
N ASP A 45 8.41 -0.41 8.14
CA ASP A 45 9.29 -0.82 7.06
C ASP A 45 9.27 0.25 5.95
N TYR A 46 9.31 -0.16 4.69
CA TYR A 46 9.37 0.72 3.53
C TYR A 46 8.08 1.53 3.32
N GLY A 47 6.98 1.14 3.93
CA GLY A 47 5.71 1.89 3.92
C GLY A 47 5.81 3.32 4.44
N ALA A 48 6.82 3.63 5.27
CA ALA A 48 7.15 5.00 5.65
C ALA A 48 7.59 5.88 4.46
N TYR A 49 8.10 5.27 3.39
CA TYR A 49 8.60 5.97 2.20
C TYR A 49 7.57 6.05 1.07
N ASN A 50 6.37 5.53 1.26
CA ASN A 50 5.32 5.60 0.25
C ASN A 50 5.04 7.05 -0.13
N GLY A 51 4.77 7.29 -1.43
CA GLY A 51 4.68 8.63 -1.96
C GLY A 51 5.90 9.49 -1.66
N ARG A 52 7.10 8.92 -1.69
CA ARG A 52 8.36 9.60 -1.31
C ARG A 52 8.34 10.15 0.13
N GLY A 53 7.68 9.45 1.03
CA GLY A 53 7.55 9.83 2.43
C GLY A 53 6.47 10.89 2.70
N MET A 54 5.65 11.22 1.71
CA MET A 54 4.51 12.13 1.90
C MET A 54 3.26 11.40 2.36
N ILE A 55 3.06 10.16 1.91
CA ILE A 55 1.90 9.33 2.22
C ILE A 55 2.35 8.03 2.90
N PRO A 56 2.86 8.09 4.14
CA PRO A 56 3.22 6.87 4.86
C PRO A 56 1.95 6.07 5.15
N VAL A 57 2.01 4.76 4.96
CA VAL A 57 0.89 3.88 5.32
C VAL A 57 0.82 3.66 6.83
N PRO A 58 -0.35 3.27 7.36
CA PRO A 58 -0.49 2.84 8.75
C PRO A 58 0.42 1.65 9.09
N PRO A 59 0.67 1.37 10.37
CA PRO A 59 1.31 0.14 10.79
C PRO A 59 0.53 -1.09 10.30
N ASP A 60 1.24 -2.19 10.05
CA ASP A 60 0.66 -3.48 9.66
C ASP A 60 -0.34 -4.01 10.71
N ALA A 61 -1.16 -4.99 10.32
CA ALA A 61 -2.22 -5.53 11.16
C ALA A 61 -1.71 -6.06 12.51
N TRP A 62 -0.62 -6.83 12.50
CA TRP A 62 -0.06 -7.39 13.72
C TRP A 62 0.45 -6.30 14.68
N SER A 63 1.16 -5.31 14.17
CA SER A 63 1.66 -4.18 14.95
C SER A 63 0.53 -3.40 15.63
N ARG A 64 -0.57 -3.18 14.94
CA ARG A 64 -1.74 -2.48 15.50
C ARG A 64 -2.39 -3.28 16.63
N ILE A 65 -2.54 -4.60 16.49
CA ILE A 65 -3.05 -5.49 17.52
C ILE A 65 -2.08 -5.52 18.72
N TYR A 66 -0.77 -5.71 18.45
CA TYR A 66 0.27 -5.76 19.49
C TYR A 66 0.32 -4.51 20.36
N LYS A 67 -0.06 -3.35 19.80
CA LYS A 67 -0.08 -2.07 20.52
C LYS A 67 -1.47 -1.65 21.03
N ASP A 68 -2.46 -2.54 20.98
CA ASP A 68 -3.85 -2.26 21.40
C ASP A 68 -4.50 -1.08 20.64
N PHE A 69 -4.13 -0.85 19.39
CA PHE A 69 -4.75 0.18 18.54
C PHE A 69 -5.99 -0.33 17.81
N THR A 70 -6.19 -1.63 17.71
CA THR A 70 -7.35 -2.26 17.09
C THR A 70 -7.62 -3.62 17.70
N ASP A 71 -8.89 -3.99 17.70
CA ASP A 71 -9.33 -5.33 18.07
C ASP A 71 -9.19 -6.30 16.90
N VAL A 72 -9.10 -7.59 17.20
CA VAL A 72 -9.08 -8.67 16.22
C VAL A 72 -10.28 -9.60 16.44
N GLN A 73 -10.91 -10.02 15.35
CA GLN A 73 -12.01 -10.99 15.38
C GLN A 73 -11.46 -12.39 15.06
N ASP A 74 -11.47 -13.29 16.04
CA ASP A 74 -11.03 -14.67 15.83
C ASP A 74 -12.17 -15.48 15.20
N ILE A 75 -11.96 -15.89 13.94
CA ILE A 75 -12.91 -16.72 13.15
C ILE A 75 -12.41 -18.16 12.95
N THR A 76 -11.39 -18.57 13.69
CA THR A 76 -10.77 -19.90 13.55
C THR A 76 -11.78 -21.04 13.65
N SER A 77 -12.71 -20.98 14.63
CA SER A 77 -13.74 -22.01 14.80
C SER A 77 -14.71 -22.05 13.64
N ASP A 78 -15.03 -20.92 13.05
CA ASP A 78 -16.02 -20.82 11.96
C ASP A 78 -15.43 -21.41 10.67
N VAL A 79 -14.17 -21.11 10.36
CA VAL A 79 -13.45 -21.66 9.20
C VAL A 79 -13.35 -23.18 9.25
N PHE A 80 -13.16 -23.78 10.43
CA PHE A 80 -13.05 -25.22 10.57
C PHE A 80 -14.42 -25.96 10.64
N LEU A 81 -15.49 -25.26 10.98
CA LEU A 81 -16.82 -25.86 11.14
C LEU A 81 -17.67 -25.78 9.87
N ASP A 82 -17.41 -24.83 9.01
CA ASP A 82 -18.20 -24.60 7.80
C ASP A 82 -17.29 -24.63 6.56
N SER A 83 -17.73 -25.24 5.49
CA SER A 83 -16.97 -25.35 4.25
C SER A 83 -17.00 -24.07 3.41
N GLU A 84 -17.92 -23.16 3.71
CA GLU A 84 -18.03 -21.86 3.05
C GLU A 84 -18.42 -20.80 4.07
N ILE A 85 -17.50 -19.91 4.39
CA ILE A 85 -17.74 -18.74 5.22
C ILE A 85 -17.72 -17.51 4.32
N SER A 86 -18.72 -16.66 4.46
CA SER A 86 -18.75 -15.34 3.83
C SER A 86 -18.79 -14.28 4.92
N PHE A 87 -17.81 -13.37 4.91
CA PHE A 87 -17.76 -12.22 5.81
C PHE A 87 -17.31 -10.98 5.05
N SER A 88 -17.73 -9.82 5.53
CA SER A 88 -17.32 -8.53 4.97
C SER A 88 -16.15 -8.00 5.79
N VAL A 89 -15.11 -7.55 5.11
CA VAL A 89 -13.93 -6.92 5.72
C VAL A 89 -13.93 -5.45 5.34
N SER A 90 -14.21 -4.57 6.31
CA SER A 90 -14.19 -3.13 6.08
C SER A 90 -12.78 -2.64 5.76
N THR A 91 -12.66 -1.63 4.89
CA THR A 91 -11.38 -0.99 4.61
C THR A 91 -10.86 -0.25 5.84
N TYR A 92 -9.57 0.02 5.88
CA TYR A 92 -8.95 0.75 7.00
C TYR A 92 -9.66 2.08 7.29
N SER A 93 -10.03 2.83 6.26
CA SER A 93 -10.76 4.10 6.37
C SER A 93 -12.21 3.95 6.84
N GLU A 94 -12.80 2.76 6.71
CA GLU A 94 -14.18 2.45 7.11
C GLU A 94 -14.31 1.74 8.47
N GLY A 95 -13.22 1.60 9.20
CA GLY A 95 -13.21 0.95 10.51
C GLY A 95 -12.07 -0.04 10.69
N GLY A 96 -11.57 -0.62 9.58
CA GLY A 96 -10.36 -1.43 9.57
C GLY A 96 -10.48 -2.75 10.31
N ASP A 97 -11.51 -3.56 10.01
CA ASP A 97 -11.67 -4.89 10.61
C ASP A 97 -10.44 -5.76 10.34
N ILE A 98 -10.02 -6.49 11.36
CA ILE A 98 -8.97 -7.52 11.23
C ILE A 98 -9.54 -8.85 11.70
N TYR A 99 -9.41 -9.86 10.85
CA TYR A 99 -9.82 -11.23 11.16
C TYR A 99 -8.59 -12.10 11.41
N LYS A 100 -8.71 -13.01 12.37
CA LYS A 100 -7.67 -13.98 12.71
C LYS A 100 -8.15 -15.40 12.43
N VAL A 101 -7.26 -16.18 11.78
CA VAL A 101 -7.42 -17.63 11.59
C VAL A 101 -6.17 -18.32 12.14
N SER A 102 -6.30 -19.07 13.20
CA SER A 102 -5.18 -19.78 13.83
C SER A 102 -4.93 -21.11 13.12
N ALA A 103 -3.69 -21.34 12.73
CA ALA A 103 -3.23 -22.64 12.24
C ALA A 103 -2.71 -23.52 13.38
N ARG A 104 -2.02 -22.91 14.35
CA ARG A 104 -1.47 -23.51 15.57
C ARG A 104 -1.50 -22.48 16.71
N ASP A 105 -1.03 -22.84 17.89
CA ASP A 105 -1.01 -21.96 19.07
C ASP A 105 -0.18 -20.68 18.85
N ASP A 106 0.90 -20.78 18.10
CA ASP A 106 1.88 -19.74 17.82
C ASP A 106 1.95 -19.32 16.33
N GLU A 107 1.08 -19.90 15.50
CA GLU A 107 1.04 -19.64 14.05
C GLU A 107 -0.38 -19.36 13.59
N TYR A 108 -0.59 -18.20 12.96
CA TYR A 108 -1.91 -17.77 12.51
C TYR A 108 -1.83 -16.78 11.36
N PHE A 109 -2.97 -16.55 10.73
CA PHE A 109 -3.13 -15.56 9.68
C PHE A 109 -3.98 -14.40 10.19
N LEU A 110 -3.62 -13.17 9.76
CA LEU A 110 -4.44 -11.99 9.92
C LEU A 110 -4.87 -11.51 8.55
N ILE A 111 -6.14 -11.16 8.43
CA ILE A 111 -6.75 -10.71 7.19
C ILE A 111 -7.27 -9.30 7.41
N GLU A 112 -6.83 -8.36 6.59
CA GLU A 112 -7.34 -6.98 6.55
C GLU A 112 -7.64 -6.55 5.12
N ASN A 113 -8.51 -5.57 4.95
CA ASN A 113 -8.80 -4.95 3.66
C ASN A 113 -8.19 -3.55 3.59
N ARG A 114 -7.45 -3.30 2.53
CA ARG A 114 -6.81 -2.00 2.30
C ARG A 114 -7.22 -1.46 0.94
N SER A 115 -7.34 -0.15 0.81
CA SER A 115 -7.80 0.46 -0.43
C SER A 115 -7.10 1.77 -0.72
N ASN A 116 -6.43 1.83 -1.86
CA ASN A 116 -5.88 3.06 -2.41
C ASN A 116 -6.76 3.65 -3.54
N ILE A 117 -8.01 3.19 -3.66
CA ILE A 117 -8.96 3.68 -4.64
C ILE A 117 -9.37 5.11 -4.27
N ILE A 118 -9.24 6.01 -5.22
CA ILE A 118 -9.63 7.40 -5.08
C ILE A 118 -11.15 7.47 -5.08
N LYS A 119 -11.73 7.69 -3.90
CA LYS A 119 -13.18 7.84 -3.75
C LYS A 119 -13.55 9.32 -3.83
N ASN A 120 -14.59 9.61 -4.62
CA ASN A 120 -15.32 10.89 -4.56
C ASN A 120 -14.46 12.14 -4.71
N ASN A 121 -13.72 12.25 -5.77
CA ASN A 121 -13.21 13.57 -6.11
C ASN A 121 -14.00 14.12 -7.32
N ASN A 122 -14.26 15.41 -7.31
CA ASN A 122 -14.98 16.11 -8.36
C ASN A 122 -14.26 16.10 -9.72
N VAL A 123 -13.12 15.42 -9.79
CA VAL A 123 -12.18 15.42 -10.90
C VAL A 123 -12.30 14.17 -11.76
N LEU A 124 -12.58 13.00 -11.14
CA LEU A 124 -12.77 11.74 -11.87
C LEU A 124 -14.26 11.38 -11.83
N ASN A 125 -14.83 10.93 -12.94
CA ASN A 125 -16.26 10.57 -13.01
C ASN A 125 -16.64 9.52 -11.95
N ASP A 126 -17.80 9.67 -11.35
CA ASP A 126 -18.33 8.78 -10.28
C ASP A 126 -18.40 7.28 -10.63
N SER A 127 -18.18 6.93 -11.90
CA SER A 127 -18.25 5.55 -12.40
C SER A 127 -16.91 4.86 -12.56
N ASP A 128 -15.80 5.60 -12.54
CA ASP A 128 -14.48 5.06 -12.81
C ASP A 128 -13.64 5.08 -11.52
N GLU A 129 -13.31 3.91 -11.03
CA GLU A 129 -12.41 3.72 -9.88
C GLU A 129 -10.97 3.66 -10.38
N TYR A 130 -10.17 4.67 -10.03
CA TYR A 130 -8.73 4.68 -10.34
C TYR A 130 -7.91 4.76 -9.06
N THR A 131 -6.81 4.03 -9.05
CA THR A 131 -5.75 4.24 -8.07
C THR A 131 -4.84 5.39 -8.49
N ILE A 132 -4.10 5.99 -7.56
CA ILE A 132 -3.11 7.03 -7.89
C ILE A 132 -2.08 6.49 -8.88
N ASP A 133 -1.60 5.27 -8.69
CA ASP A 133 -0.59 4.67 -9.55
C ASP A 133 -1.11 4.41 -10.97
N GLU A 134 -2.39 4.05 -11.14
CA GLU A 134 -3.02 3.92 -12.46
C GLU A 134 -3.13 5.26 -13.17
N VAL A 135 -3.51 6.33 -12.48
CA VAL A 135 -3.54 7.68 -13.06
C VAL A 135 -2.14 8.13 -13.47
N VAL A 136 -1.14 7.88 -12.61
CA VAL A 136 0.28 8.18 -12.93
C VAL A 136 0.75 7.40 -14.15
N TYR A 137 0.43 6.10 -14.21
CA TYR A 137 0.75 5.26 -15.35
C TYR A 137 0.07 5.76 -16.62
N LEU A 138 -1.25 5.94 -16.62
CA LEU A 138 -2.03 6.38 -17.76
C LEU A 138 -1.59 7.73 -18.32
N LEU A 139 -1.23 8.68 -17.45
CA LEU A 139 -0.74 9.98 -17.90
C LEU A 139 0.63 9.94 -18.57
N ASN A 140 1.49 8.97 -18.20
CA ASN A 140 2.88 8.89 -18.65
C ASN A 140 3.18 7.73 -19.60
N CYS A 141 2.24 6.82 -19.86
CA CYS A 141 2.45 5.68 -20.73
C CYS A 141 2.60 6.10 -22.20
N ASP A 142 3.30 5.29 -22.96
CA ASP A 142 3.48 5.49 -24.41
C ASP A 142 2.42 4.69 -25.18
N SER A 143 1.41 5.39 -25.70
CA SER A 143 0.28 4.75 -26.40
C SER A 143 0.67 4.03 -27.72
N GLU A 144 1.86 4.26 -28.25
CA GLU A 144 2.34 3.57 -29.45
C GLU A 144 3.10 2.27 -29.13
N ASN A 145 3.74 2.20 -27.96
CA ASN A 145 4.65 1.11 -27.59
C ASN A 145 4.19 0.30 -26.37
N ASP A 146 3.21 0.77 -25.63
CA ASP A 146 2.73 0.16 -24.38
C ASP A 146 1.31 -0.38 -24.55
N ASN A 147 1.16 -1.72 -24.57
CA ASN A 147 -0.11 -2.40 -24.78
C ASN A 147 -1.18 -2.12 -23.71
N GLY A 148 -0.77 -1.66 -22.52
CA GLY A 148 -1.66 -1.28 -21.43
C GLY A 148 -2.14 0.17 -21.49
N CYS A 149 -1.55 0.98 -22.38
CA CYS A 149 -1.84 2.40 -22.51
C CYS A 149 -3.11 2.66 -23.33
N ASN A 150 -4.12 3.25 -22.72
CA ASN A 150 -5.33 3.67 -23.42
C ASN A 150 -5.25 5.15 -23.78
N SER A 151 -5.00 5.45 -25.05
CA SER A 151 -4.84 6.83 -25.55
C SER A 151 -6.08 7.71 -25.34
N SER A 152 -7.28 7.14 -25.35
CA SER A 152 -8.53 7.89 -25.14
C SER A 152 -8.66 8.30 -23.67
N ILE A 153 -8.41 7.38 -22.74
CA ILE A 153 -8.42 7.67 -21.30
C ILE A 153 -7.28 8.62 -20.94
N GLN A 154 -6.08 8.42 -21.50
CA GLN A 154 -4.95 9.31 -21.31
C GLN A 154 -5.29 10.75 -21.70
N LEU A 155 -5.92 10.95 -22.86
CA LEU A 155 -6.31 12.27 -23.32
C LEU A 155 -7.39 12.91 -22.44
N GLU A 156 -8.34 12.10 -21.95
CA GLU A 156 -9.37 12.54 -21.03
C GLU A 156 -8.76 13.00 -19.70
N LEU A 157 -7.89 12.19 -19.11
CA LEU A 157 -7.17 12.55 -17.87
C LEU A 157 -6.29 13.80 -18.04
N LYS A 158 -5.61 13.95 -19.20
CA LYS A 158 -4.84 15.16 -19.51
C LYS A 158 -5.71 16.40 -19.59
N ASN A 159 -6.84 16.31 -20.30
CA ASN A 159 -7.79 17.42 -20.40
C ASN A 159 -8.37 17.82 -19.05
N LEU A 160 -8.60 16.84 -18.20
CA LEU A 160 -9.21 17.03 -16.89
C LEU A 160 -8.23 17.64 -15.88
N LEU A 161 -7.05 17.03 -15.74
CA LEU A 161 -6.06 17.38 -14.72
C LEU A 161 -5.10 18.50 -15.16
N PHE A 162 -4.78 18.55 -16.47
CA PHE A 162 -3.75 19.44 -17.03
C PHE A 162 -4.22 20.13 -18.31
N PRO A 163 -5.36 20.85 -18.31
CA PRO A 163 -5.93 21.45 -19.54
C PRO A 163 -4.96 22.42 -20.24
N ASP A 164 -4.10 23.10 -19.50
CA ASP A 164 -3.12 24.04 -20.03
C ASP A 164 -1.82 23.38 -20.55
N ASN A 165 -1.62 22.08 -20.26
CA ASN A 165 -0.39 21.34 -20.54
C ASN A 165 -0.67 20.00 -21.26
N ILE A 166 -1.68 19.95 -22.10
CA ILE A 166 -2.14 18.73 -22.81
C ILE A 166 -1.02 18.11 -23.66
N ASP A 167 -0.16 18.95 -24.22
CA ASP A 167 0.95 18.53 -25.10
C ASP A 167 2.16 18.01 -24.32
N ASP A 168 2.16 18.11 -23.00
CA ASP A 168 3.25 17.58 -22.19
C ASP A 168 3.26 16.03 -22.28
N THR A 169 4.46 15.49 -22.42
CA THR A 169 4.67 14.04 -22.55
C THR A 169 5.04 13.39 -21.22
N LYS A 170 5.25 14.19 -20.17
CA LYS A 170 5.67 13.69 -18.87
C LYS A 170 5.06 14.52 -17.75
N PHE A 171 4.33 13.85 -16.89
CA PHE A 171 3.73 14.41 -15.67
C PHE A 171 4.41 13.83 -14.45
N TYR A 172 4.77 14.68 -13.52
CA TYR A 172 5.42 14.24 -12.28
C TYR A 172 4.36 13.80 -11.26
N TRP A 173 4.66 12.79 -10.50
CA TRP A 173 3.77 12.22 -9.49
C TRP A 173 3.18 13.30 -8.56
N LEU A 174 4.00 14.24 -8.08
CA LEU A 174 3.54 15.31 -7.20
C LEU A 174 2.51 16.22 -7.87
N ASP A 175 2.74 16.58 -9.14
CA ASP A 175 1.81 17.44 -9.89
C ASP A 175 0.47 16.72 -10.08
N ILE A 176 0.50 15.42 -10.37
CA ILE A 176 -0.70 14.57 -10.52
C ILE A 176 -1.46 14.52 -9.19
N VAL A 177 -0.80 14.16 -8.10
CA VAL A 177 -1.42 14.08 -6.76
C VAL A 177 -1.97 15.43 -6.34
N THR A 178 -1.23 16.52 -6.57
CA THR A 178 -1.68 17.87 -6.29
C THR A 178 -2.97 18.22 -7.04
N LYS A 179 -3.09 17.79 -8.31
CA LYS A 179 -4.29 18.05 -9.12
C LYS A 179 -5.47 17.17 -8.70
N ILE A 180 -5.23 15.90 -8.39
CA ILE A 180 -6.29 15.00 -7.91
C ILE A 180 -6.91 15.50 -6.61
N PHE A 181 -6.08 16.01 -5.70
CA PHE A 181 -6.53 16.47 -4.38
C PHE A 181 -6.71 17.99 -4.28
N SER A 182 -6.60 18.74 -5.39
CA SER A 182 -6.98 20.15 -5.39
C SER A 182 -8.49 20.27 -5.28
N CYS A 183 -8.94 20.97 -4.27
CA CYS A 183 -10.35 21.20 -4.02
C CYS A 183 -10.93 22.23 -4.99
N SER A 184 -12.21 22.10 -5.35
CA SER A 184 -12.92 23.17 -6.00
C SER A 184 -13.23 24.28 -4.98
N ASP A 185 -13.28 25.54 -5.42
CA ASP A 185 -13.55 26.74 -4.59
C ASP A 185 -14.87 26.68 -3.78
N GLU A 186 -15.69 25.63 -3.97
CA GLU A 186 -16.99 25.46 -3.33
C GLU A 186 -16.94 24.57 -2.07
N ASP A 187 -15.83 23.82 -1.84
CA ASP A 187 -15.65 22.93 -0.69
C ASP A 187 -14.79 23.57 0.40
N LEU A 188 -15.45 24.22 1.36
CA LEU A 188 -14.80 24.93 2.47
C LEU A 188 -14.03 24.05 3.46
N ASP A 189 -14.19 22.73 3.41
CA ASP A 189 -13.56 21.77 4.35
C ASP A 189 -12.36 21.00 3.73
N CYS A 190 -11.95 21.35 2.53
CA CYS A 190 -10.98 20.63 1.76
C CYS A 190 -9.64 21.36 1.69
N GLU A 191 -8.91 21.42 2.79
CA GLU A 191 -7.53 21.92 2.82
C GLU A 191 -6.52 20.78 2.68
N PHE A 192 -6.32 20.23 1.46
CA PHE A 192 -5.25 19.25 1.22
C PHE A 192 -3.92 19.91 0.89
N ILE A 193 -3.95 21.11 0.32
CA ILE A 193 -2.78 21.84 -0.18
C ILE A 193 -2.85 23.28 0.31
N ASP A 194 -1.75 23.80 0.85
CA ASP A 194 -1.65 25.20 1.25
C ASP A 194 -1.45 26.13 0.04
N ASP A 195 -1.53 27.45 0.27
CA ASP A 195 -1.33 28.50 -0.75
C ASP A 195 0.03 28.42 -1.48
N ASN A 196 0.99 27.66 -0.97
CA ASN A 196 2.30 27.45 -1.55
C ASN A 196 2.41 26.14 -2.35
N GLY A 197 1.33 25.40 -2.45
CA GLY A 197 1.30 24.08 -3.11
C GLY A 197 1.90 22.96 -2.26
N VAL A 198 1.97 23.12 -0.94
CA VAL A 198 2.44 22.10 -0.02
C VAL A 198 1.26 21.24 0.42
N ILE A 199 1.38 19.95 0.27
CA ILE A 199 0.37 18.99 0.75
C ILE A 199 0.41 19.00 2.28
N ILE A 200 -0.68 19.38 2.90
CA ILE A 200 -0.84 19.52 4.36
C ILE A 200 -1.74 18.46 4.97
N ASN A 201 -2.53 17.78 4.14
CA ASN A 201 -3.41 16.71 4.59
C ASN A 201 -3.60 15.66 3.48
N PHE A 202 -3.91 14.42 3.86
CA PHE A 202 -4.34 13.37 2.95
C PHE A 202 -5.66 12.78 3.44
N PRO A 203 -6.64 12.57 2.55
CA PRO A 203 -7.92 12.00 2.94
C PRO A 203 -7.79 10.54 3.42
N ASP A 204 -6.86 9.80 2.84
CA ASP A 204 -6.58 8.42 3.24
C ASP A 204 -5.10 8.09 3.05
N TYR A 205 -4.45 7.55 4.07
CA TYR A 205 -3.05 7.15 4.00
C TYR A 205 -2.83 5.86 3.20
N ASP A 206 -3.89 5.07 2.94
CA ASP A 206 -3.82 3.92 2.04
C ASP A 206 -3.54 4.31 0.58
N TYR A 207 -3.72 5.57 0.20
CA TYR A 207 -3.31 6.06 -1.12
C TYR A 207 -1.81 5.93 -1.41
N GLY A 208 -1.00 5.69 -0.39
CA GLY A 208 0.41 5.36 -0.54
C GLY A 208 0.69 3.90 -0.89
N LEU A 209 -0.31 3.02 -0.81
CA LEU A 209 -0.18 1.60 -1.13
C LEU A 209 -0.08 1.38 -2.65
N PRO A 210 0.60 0.30 -3.09
CA PRO A 210 0.72 -0.02 -4.51
C PRO A 210 -0.56 -0.56 -5.14
N GLY A 211 -1.58 -0.92 -4.36
CA GLY A 211 -2.82 -1.51 -4.82
C GLY A 211 -3.91 -1.54 -3.77
N SER A 212 -5.01 -2.21 -4.09
CA SER A 212 -6.18 -2.40 -3.23
C SER A 212 -6.58 -3.86 -3.18
N GLY A 213 -7.12 -4.30 -2.04
CA GLY A 213 -7.59 -5.66 -1.83
C GLY A 213 -7.30 -6.18 -0.42
N LEU A 214 -7.45 -7.48 -0.24
CA LEU A 214 -7.11 -8.11 1.03
C LEU A 214 -5.59 -8.27 1.14
N LEU A 215 -5.08 -7.99 2.32
CA LEU A 215 -3.74 -8.39 2.75
C LEU A 215 -3.88 -9.55 3.74
N ILE A 216 -3.17 -10.64 3.46
CA ILE A 216 -3.12 -11.81 4.33
C ILE A 216 -1.72 -11.87 4.94
N TRP A 217 -1.65 -11.63 6.23
CA TRP A 217 -0.42 -11.68 7.00
C TRP A 217 -0.23 -13.05 7.63
N HIS A 218 0.88 -13.69 7.38
CA HIS A 218 1.27 -14.91 8.08
C HIS A 218 2.13 -14.54 9.30
N ILE A 219 1.72 -14.99 10.45
CA ILE A 219 2.32 -14.66 11.73
C ILE A 219 2.85 -15.92 12.39
N GLN A 220 4.14 -15.92 12.69
CA GLN A 220 4.74 -16.78 13.70
C GLN A 220 4.99 -15.93 14.93
N GLU A 221 4.17 -16.07 15.98
CA GLU A 221 4.16 -15.17 17.10
C GLU A 221 5.56 -14.95 17.67
N PRO A 222 6.12 -13.73 17.56
CA PRO A 222 7.48 -13.48 17.98
C PRO A 222 7.58 -13.41 19.51
N SER A 223 8.66 -13.96 20.06
CA SER A 223 8.97 -13.78 21.47
C SER A 223 9.41 -12.33 21.77
N GLU A 224 9.25 -11.88 23.01
CA GLU A 224 9.71 -10.54 23.43
C GLU A 224 11.20 -10.29 23.09
N SER A 225 12.04 -11.32 23.23
CA SER A 225 13.47 -11.22 22.92
C SER A 225 13.71 -11.08 21.41
N SER A 226 12.92 -11.74 20.57
CA SER A 226 13.04 -11.60 19.10
C SER A 226 12.54 -10.24 18.61
N ILE A 227 11.47 -9.72 19.21
CA ILE A 227 11.00 -8.35 18.92
C ILE A 227 12.12 -7.32 19.14
N LEU A 228 12.84 -7.43 20.25
CA LEU A 228 13.94 -6.52 20.59
C LEU A 228 15.20 -6.70 19.73
N SER A 229 15.44 -7.90 19.22
CA SER A 229 16.65 -8.22 18.44
C SER A 229 16.45 -8.18 16.91
N GLY A 230 15.23 -7.90 16.43
CA GLY A 230 14.88 -7.87 15.01
C GLY A 230 14.21 -9.17 14.55
N MET A 231 12.92 -9.28 14.81
CA MET A 231 12.11 -10.49 14.57
C MET A 231 12.05 -10.91 13.10
N ASN A 232 12.28 -9.98 12.18
CA ASN A 232 12.26 -10.21 10.74
C ASN A 232 13.68 -10.17 10.12
N ASN A 233 14.75 -10.30 10.91
CA ASN A 233 16.11 -10.28 10.37
C ASN A 233 16.40 -11.41 9.41
N ASP A 234 15.89 -12.63 9.69
CA ASP A 234 16.01 -13.76 8.77
C ASP A 234 15.00 -13.62 7.63
N LEU A 235 15.51 -13.47 6.40
CA LEU A 235 14.71 -13.30 5.19
C LEU A 235 13.83 -14.53 4.87
N TYR A 236 14.32 -15.72 5.20
CA TYR A 236 13.64 -16.99 4.93
C TYR A 236 12.77 -17.48 6.07
N ASN A 237 12.84 -16.84 7.23
CA ASN A 237 12.09 -17.19 8.42
C ASN A 237 11.63 -15.94 9.15
N LYS A 238 10.83 -15.15 8.47
CA LYS A 238 10.23 -13.92 9.00
C LYS A 238 9.14 -14.29 10.02
N ALA A 239 9.12 -13.62 11.16
CA ALA A 239 8.02 -13.78 12.12
C ALA A 239 6.70 -13.19 11.60
N ILE A 240 6.79 -12.13 10.79
CA ILE A 240 5.64 -11.47 10.18
C ILE A 240 5.96 -11.23 8.72
N HIS A 241 5.14 -11.78 7.84
CA HIS A 241 5.28 -11.58 6.41
C HIS A 241 3.91 -11.55 5.71
N LEU A 242 3.89 -11.01 4.51
CA LEU A 242 2.71 -11.01 3.65
C LEU A 242 2.67 -12.29 2.83
N GLU A 243 1.50 -12.91 2.73
CA GLU A 243 1.20 -13.92 1.74
C GLU A 243 0.91 -13.22 0.41
N GLU A 244 1.90 -13.20 -0.47
CA GLU A 244 1.85 -12.50 -1.75
C GLU A 244 0.90 -13.22 -2.70
N ALA A 245 -0.17 -12.53 -3.16
CA ALA A 245 -1.27 -13.15 -3.92
C ALA A 245 -0.85 -13.68 -5.29
N ASP A 246 0.22 -13.15 -5.87
CA ASP A 246 0.77 -13.63 -7.15
C ASP A 246 1.59 -14.92 -7.00
N GLY A 247 1.78 -15.41 -5.78
CA GLY A 247 2.52 -16.63 -5.48
C GLY A 247 4.04 -16.50 -5.63
N MET A 248 4.54 -15.30 -5.90
CA MET A 248 5.97 -15.03 -5.98
C MET A 248 6.44 -14.38 -4.68
N ILE A 249 7.13 -15.12 -3.83
CA ILE A 249 7.72 -14.58 -2.60
C ILE A 249 8.92 -13.72 -2.97
N ASN A 250 8.67 -12.42 -3.21
CA ASN A 250 9.69 -11.50 -3.68
C ASN A 250 9.96 -10.32 -2.74
N ILE A 251 9.07 -10.04 -1.80
CA ILE A 251 9.28 -8.94 -0.83
C ILE A 251 10.51 -9.20 0.04
N GLY A 252 11.48 -8.32 -0.08
CA GLY A 252 12.76 -8.41 0.63
C GLY A 252 13.84 -9.21 -0.10
N PHE A 253 13.55 -9.75 -1.29
CA PHE A 253 14.54 -10.43 -2.10
C PHE A 253 15.06 -9.52 -3.21
N ASP A 254 16.37 -9.53 -3.44
CA ASP A 254 16.93 -9.05 -4.69
C ASP A 254 16.59 -10.04 -5.78
N ASP A 255 15.65 -9.71 -6.64
CA ASP A 255 15.34 -10.56 -7.78
C ASP A 255 16.22 -10.21 -8.97
N PRO A 256 17.14 -11.10 -9.37
CA PRO A 256 17.91 -10.97 -10.58
C PRO A 256 17.10 -11.35 -11.83
N SER A 257 15.77 -11.39 -11.77
CA SER A 257 14.94 -11.79 -12.90
C SER A 257 15.25 -10.93 -14.13
N PRO A 258 15.61 -11.55 -15.27
CA PRO A 258 15.86 -10.81 -16.50
C PRO A 258 14.58 -10.16 -17.08
N PHE A 259 13.42 -10.42 -16.48
CA PHE A 259 12.12 -9.87 -16.87
C PHE A 259 11.71 -8.65 -16.03
N GLY A 260 12.63 -8.14 -15.16
CA GLY A 260 12.38 -6.92 -14.39
C GLY A 260 11.26 -7.13 -13.39
N SER A 261 11.51 -7.95 -12.37
CA SER A 261 10.64 -7.97 -11.22
C SER A 261 10.54 -6.57 -10.63
N PRO A 262 9.33 -6.11 -10.30
CA PRO A 262 9.20 -4.92 -9.52
C PRO A 262 9.97 -5.11 -8.22
N LEU A 263 10.57 -4.05 -7.83
CA LEU A 263 11.41 -3.84 -6.67
C LEU A 263 11.00 -4.72 -5.45
N PRO A 264 11.95 -5.13 -4.60
CA PRO A 264 11.72 -5.99 -3.43
C PRO A 264 10.82 -5.36 -2.35
N TYR A 265 10.01 -4.40 -2.73
CA TYR A 265 9.18 -3.57 -1.84
C TYR A 265 7.68 -3.86 -1.94
N GLY A 266 7.30 -4.82 -2.77
CA GLY A 266 5.90 -5.18 -3.03
C GLY A 266 5.23 -4.36 -4.12
N TRP A 267 4.20 -4.95 -4.73
CA TRP A 267 3.50 -4.46 -5.89
C TRP A 267 1.97 -4.66 -5.77
N PHE A 268 1.18 -4.16 -6.72
CA PHE A 268 -0.27 -4.26 -6.67
C PHE A 268 -0.79 -5.70 -6.75
N ASN A 269 -0.09 -6.61 -7.42
CA ASN A 269 -0.45 -8.01 -7.57
C ASN A 269 -0.23 -8.87 -6.30
N ASP A 270 0.40 -8.30 -5.27
CA ASP A 270 0.52 -8.95 -3.95
C ASP A 270 -0.78 -8.88 -3.13
N PHE A 271 -1.74 -8.05 -3.55
CA PHE A 271 -3.06 -8.01 -2.96
C PHE A 271 -3.95 -9.14 -3.49
N TRP A 272 -4.82 -9.65 -2.64
CA TRP A 272 -5.88 -10.58 -3.00
C TRP A 272 -7.12 -9.79 -3.43
N PHE A 273 -7.43 -9.80 -4.71
CA PHE A 273 -8.59 -9.12 -5.28
C PHE A 273 -9.20 -9.94 -6.42
N ASP A 274 -10.47 -9.68 -6.73
CA ASP A 274 -11.17 -10.37 -7.82
C ASP A 274 -10.51 -10.07 -9.17
N ASN A 275 -10.34 -11.12 -9.98
CA ASN A 275 -9.67 -11.07 -11.29
C ASN A 275 -8.17 -10.68 -11.25
N ASN A 276 -7.49 -10.91 -10.14
CA ASN A 276 -6.03 -10.84 -10.14
C ASN A 276 -5.48 -11.90 -11.12
N SER A 277 -4.98 -11.45 -12.28
CA SER A 277 -4.54 -12.33 -13.37
C SER A 277 -3.29 -13.15 -13.04
N TYR A 278 -2.61 -12.82 -11.95
CA TYR A 278 -1.45 -13.56 -11.45
C TYR A 278 -1.87 -14.71 -10.53
N TYR A 279 -3.08 -14.66 -10.00
CA TYR A 279 -3.71 -15.73 -9.25
C TYR A 279 -4.73 -16.43 -10.16
N GLU A 280 -4.33 -17.49 -10.86
CA GLU A 280 -5.26 -18.40 -11.52
C GLU A 280 -5.62 -19.55 -10.58
N GLU A 281 -6.90 -19.64 -10.22
CA GLU A 281 -7.47 -20.75 -9.49
C GLU A 281 -7.30 -22.04 -10.32
N GLY A 282 -6.41 -22.92 -9.88
CA GLY A 282 -6.44 -24.32 -10.30
C GLY A 282 -5.58 -24.76 -11.46
N THR A 283 -4.36 -24.27 -11.62
CA THR A 283 -3.31 -25.03 -12.32
C THR A 283 -2.42 -25.76 -11.30
N SER A 284 -2.97 -26.79 -10.66
CA SER A 284 -2.20 -27.79 -9.91
C SER A 284 -1.80 -28.93 -10.81
#